data_b71df5940509eec4bafdea6f5a3f80b3
#
_entry.id   b71df5940509eec4bafdea6f5a3f80b3
#
_cell.length_a   1.000
_cell.length_b   1.000
_cell.length_c   1.000
_cell.angle_alpha   90.00
_cell.angle_beta   90.00
_cell.angle_gamma   90.00
#
_symmetry.space_group_name_H-M   'P 1'
#
loop_
_entity.id
_entity.type
_entity.pdbx_description
1 polymer ?
#
loop_
_entity_poly.entity_id
_entity_poly.type
_entity_poly.pdbx_seq_one_letter_code
_entity_poly.pdbx_strand_id
1 'polypeptide(L)'
;MKKETLRRGGVYALLTIWGIFVLFPFYWMLLTSVKSYGSYSSEFVPKLFTLHPTLENYASAFSQVPLSGYFLNTVIFTVITTALMLFVTILAAFAFSRLRFPGRDLIFAAFLALMMIPSELVVITNFVTITQWGLRNTFLGLILPSVTSVFYI
;
A
#
# COMPACT_ATOMS: atom_id res chain seq x y z
N MET A 1 3.96 -29.41 -31.93
CA MET A 1 3.22 -29.78 -30.71
C MET A 1 4.13 -30.13 -29.52
N LYS A 2 4.98 -31.18 -29.55
CA LYS A 2 5.84 -31.53 -28.36
C LYS A 2 6.74 -30.42 -27.82
N LYS A 3 7.39 -29.59 -28.66
CA LYS A 3 8.27 -28.51 -28.23
C LYS A 3 7.51 -27.39 -27.51
N GLU A 4 6.28 -27.10 -27.90
CA GLU A 4 5.44 -26.07 -27.30
C GLU A 4 4.90 -26.47 -25.93
N THR A 5 4.52 -27.75 -25.80
CA THR A 5 4.11 -28.35 -24.52
C THR A 5 5.27 -28.36 -23.51
N LEU A 6 6.49 -28.70 -23.97
CA LEU A 6 7.68 -28.69 -23.10
C LEU A 6 8.04 -27.28 -22.64
N ARG A 7 7.96 -26.28 -23.55
CA ARG A 7 8.18 -24.85 -23.20
C ARG A 7 7.16 -24.35 -22.21
N ARG A 8 5.88 -24.67 -22.41
CA ARG A 8 4.80 -24.30 -21.46
C ARG A 8 5.02 -24.98 -20.11
N GLY A 9 5.40 -26.27 -20.07
CA GLY A 9 5.73 -26.98 -18.84
C GLY A 9 6.87 -26.31 -18.07
N GLY A 10 7.94 -25.90 -18.76
CA GLY A 10 9.05 -25.17 -18.14
C GLY A 10 8.64 -23.81 -17.58
N VAL A 11 7.81 -23.06 -18.31
CA VAL A 11 7.28 -21.77 -17.84
C VAL A 11 6.41 -21.96 -16.59
N TYR A 12 5.50 -22.95 -16.59
CA TYR A 12 4.67 -23.21 -15.42
C TYR A 12 5.49 -23.66 -14.21
N ALA A 13 6.50 -24.50 -14.40
CA ALA A 13 7.41 -24.91 -13.32
C ALA A 13 8.13 -23.70 -12.71
N LEU A 14 8.67 -22.82 -13.54
CA LEU A 14 9.34 -21.59 -13.08
C LEU A 14 8.37 -20.66 -12.34
N LEU A 15 7.18 -20.45 -12.87
CA LEU A 15 6.15 -19.61 -12.21
C LEU A 15 5.70 -20.22 -10.88
N THR A 16 5.57 -21.54 -10.80
CA THR A 16 5.22 -22.24 -9.55
C THR A 16 6.31 -22.05 -8.48
N ILE A 17 7.57 -22.27 -8.87
CA ILE A 17 8.71 -22.05 -7.96
C ILE A 17 8.73 -20.59 -7.47
N TRP A 18 8.59 -19.65 -8.39
CA TRP A 18 8.54 -18.23 -8.04
C TRP A 18 7.34 -17.90 -7.13
N GLY A 19 6.16 -18.48 -7.43
CA GLY A 19 4.97 -18.35 -6.59
C GLY A 19 5.19 -18.86 -5.16
N ILE A 20 5.88 -19.99 -4.98
CA ILE A 20 6.24 -20.52 -3.66
C ILE A 20 7.14 -19.50 -2.91
N PHE A 21 8.16 -18.97 -3.58
CA PHE A 21 9.03 -17.94 -2.97
C PHE A 21 8.27 -16.70 -2.52
N VAL A 22 7.35 -16.21 -3.34
CA VAL A 22 6.53 -15.04 -3.03
C VAL A 22 5.54 -15.32 -1.90
N LEU A 23 4.97 -16.54 -1.84
CA LEU A 23 4.00 -16.92 -0.81
C LEU A 23 4.65 -17.29 0.53
N PHE A 24 5.92 -17.71 0.51
CA PHE A 24 6.63 -18.18 1.70
C PHE A 24 6.62 -17.18 2.88
N PRO A 25 6.93 -15.87 2.71
CA PRO A 25 6.88 -14.93 3.82
C PRO A 25 5.47 -14.78 4.42
N PHE A 26 4.42 -14.84 3.60
CA PHE A 26 3.04 -14.80 4.11
C PHE A 26 2.70 -16.05 4.92
N TYR A 27 3.07 -17.23 4.41
CA TYR A 27 2.96 -18.47 5.16
C TYR A 27 3.68 -18.38 6.50
N TRP A 28 4.92 -17.87 6.49
CA TRP A 28 5.73 -17.71 7.69
C TRP A 28 5.10 -16.77 8.70
N MET A 29 4.57 -15.64 8.27
CA MET A 29 3.84 -14.69 9.12
C MET A 29 2.62 -15.34 9.77
N LEU A 30 1.81 -16.06 8.99
CA LEU A 30 0.64 -16.78 9.51
C LEU A 30 1.04 -17.89 10.51
N LEU A 31 2.07 -18.65 10.18
CA LEU A 31 2.56 -19.70 11.07
C LEU A 31 3.08 -19.12 12.39
N THR A 32 3.89 -18.08 12.35
CA THR A 32 4.45 -17.46 13.54
C THR A 32 3.40 -16.74 14.38
N SER A 33 2.36 -16.18 13.76
CA SER A 33 1.28 -15.52 14.49
C SER A 33 0.48 -16.45 15.41
N VAL A 34 0.44 -17.74 15.07
CA VAL A 34 -0.26 -18.75 15.87
C VAL A 34 0.68 -19.59 16.77
N LYS A 35 1.99 -19.32 16.78
CA LYS A 35 2.92 -19.94 17.74
C LYS A 35 2.90 -19.17 19.06
N SER A 36 2.92 -19.88 20.21
CA SER A 36 3.15 -19.23 21.49
C SER A 36 4.55 -18.60 21.52
N TYR A 37 4.71 -17.49 22.25
CA TYR A 37 6.01 -16.82 22.40
C TYR A 37 7.10 -17.75 22.95
N GLY A 38 6.76 -18.59 23.94
CA GLY A 38 7.69 -19.56 24.49
C GLY A 38 8.13 -20.61 23.47
N SER A 39 7.21 -21.11 22.65
CA SER A 39 7.53 -22.06 21.57
C SER A 39 8.43 -21.42 20.49
N TYR A 40 8.10 -20.19 20.09
CA TYR A 40 8.89 -19.46 19.09
C TYR A 40 10.31 -19.14 19.57
N SER A 41 10.45 -18.66 20.81
CA SER A 41 11.74 -18.24 21.38
C SER A 41 12.65 -19.42 21.75
N SER A 42 12.11 -20.62 21.97
CA SER A 42 12.88 -21.84 22.28
C SER A 42 13.37 -22.57 21.03
N GLU A 43 12.87 -22.22 19.84
CA GLU A 43 13.27 -22.86 18.59
C GLU A 43 14.64 -22.35 18.11
N PHE A 44 15.71 -23.15 18.30
CA PHE A 44 17.03 -22.84 17.74
C PHE A 44 17.02 -22.86 16.19
N VAL A 45 16.29 -23.82 15.61
CA VAL A 45 16.00 -23.87 14.18
C VAL A 45 14.50 -23.67 14.00
N PRO A 46 14.07 -22.63 13.25
CA PRO A 46 12.67 -22.33 13.05
C PRO A 46 11.91 -23.49 12.39
N LYS A 47 10.86 -24.00 13.02
CA LYS A 47 10.03 -25.08 12.49
C LYS A 47 9.00 -24.55 11.51
N LEU A 48 8.81 -25.27 10.41
CA LEU A 48 7.85 -24.93 9.35
C LEU A 48 6.38 -25.25 9.71
N PHE A 49 6.11 -25.76 10.90
CA PHE A 49 4.75 -26.07 11.37
C PHE A 49 4.69 -25.98 12.91
N THR A 50 3.49 -25.83 13.46
CA THR A 50 3.25 -25.89 14.90
C THR A 50 2.20 -26.95 15.22
N LEU A 51 2.42 -27.72 16.30
CA LEU A 51 1.47 -28.73 16.78
C LEU A 51 0.48 -28.15 17.80
N HIS A 52 0.80 -26.99 18.38
CA HIS A 52 0.00 -26.33 19.42
C HIS A 52 -0.27 -24.88 19.00
N PRO A 53 -1.16 -24.65 18.02
CA PRO A 53 -1.51 -23.30 17.60
C PRO A 53 -2.28 -22.59 18.71
N THR A 54 -1.99 -21.30 18.92
CA THR A 54 -2.65 -20.45 19.91
C THR A 54 -3.04 -19.10 19.28
N LEU A 55 -4.09 -18.47 19.81
CA LEU A 55 -4.49 -17.10 19.43
C LEU A 55 -4.07 -16.06 20.47
N GLU A 56 -3.23 -16.42 21.43
CA GLU A 56 -2.77 -15.52 22.50
C GLU A 56 -2.08 -14.26 21.94
N ASN A 57 -1.32 -14.39 20.87
CA ASN A 57 -0.65 -13.24 20.25
C ASN A 57 -1.66 -12.20 19.74
N TYR A 58 -2.78 -12.66 19.16
CA TYR A 58 -3.86 -11.78 18.71
C TYR A 58 -4.57 -11.12 19.91
N ALA A 59 -4.92 -11.91 20.94
CA ALA A 59 -5.54 -11.39 22.14
C ALA A 59 -4.63 -10.32 22.81
N SER A 60 -3.33 -10.61 22.93
CA SER A 60 -2.34 -9.68 23.47
C SER A 60 -2.21 -8.42 22.63
N ALA A 61 -2.17 -8.53 21.29
CA ALA A 61 -2.09 -7.39 20.40
C ALA A 61 -3.32 -6.46 20.56
N PHE A 62 -4.54 -7.01 20.62
CA PHE A 62 -5.75 -6.22 20.80
C PHE A 62 -5.90 -5.63 22.22
N SER A 63 -5.27 -6.23 23.23
CA SER A 63 -5.31 -5.71 24.60
C SER A 63 -4.26 -4.64 24.87
N GLN A 64 -3.10 -4.72 24.22
CA GLN A 64 -1.98 -3.80 24.45
C GLN A 64 -2.09 -2.48 23.69
N VAL A 65 -2.75 -2.51 22.52
CA VAL A 65 -2.91 -1.32 21.68
C VAL A 65 -4.33 -1.25 21.10
N PRO A 66 -4.88 -0.04 20.85
CA PRO A 66 -6.22 0.13 20.29
C PRO A 66 -6.26 -0.18 18.79
N LEU A 67 -5.91 -1.42 18.41
CA LEU A 67 -5.82 -1.85 17.01
C LEU A 67 -7.11 -1.63 16.22
N SER A 68 -8.27 -1.85 16.85
CA SER A 68 -9.57 -1.62 16.22
C SER A 68 -9.77 -0.15 15.83
N GLY A 69 -9.33 0.78 16.69
CA GLY A 69 -9.35 2.22 16.38
C GLY A 69 -8.40 2.58 15.24
N TYR A 70 -7.19 2.03 15.23
CA TYR A 70 -6.24 2.25 14.15
C TYR A 70 -6.74 1.70 12.82
N PHE A 71 -7.34 0.50 12.85
CA PHE A 71 -7.93 -0.10 11.66
C PHE A 71 -9.09 0.76 11.12
N LEU A 72 -10.00 1.20 11.99
CA LEU A 72 -11.11 2.06 11.60
C LEU A 72 -10.62 3.40 11.00
N ASN A 73 -9.65 4.04 11.63
CA ASN A 73 -9.05 5.27 11.12
C ASN A 73 -8.41 5.06 9.73
N THR A 74 -7.72 3.94 9.54
CA THR A 74 -7.13 3.58 8.25
C THR A 74 -8.21 3.37 7.18
N VAL A 75 -9.30 2.66 7.51
CA VAL A 75 -10.43 2.45 6.58
C VAL A 75 -11.07 3.79 6.20
N ILE A 76 -11.37 4.64 7.18
CA ILE A 76 -11.97 5.97 6.94
C ILE A 76 -11.03 6.81 6.05
N PHE A 77 -9.76 6.90 6.41
CA PHE A 77 -8.76 7.62 5.62
C PHE A 77 -8.70 7.10 4.17
N THR A 78 -8.58 5.79 4.00
CA THR A 78 -8.46 5.17 2.67
C THR A 78 -9.68 5.42 1.82
N VAL A 79 -10.90 5.23 2.36
CA VAL A 79 -12.14 5.44 1.61
C VAL A 79 -12.28 6.90 1.18
N ILE A 80 -12.10 7.85 2.10
CA ILE A 80 -12.24 9.27 1.79
C ILE A 80 -11.18 9.72 0.78
N THR A 81 -9.92 9.36 1.00
CA THR A 81 -8.82 9.75 0.11
C THR A 81 -9.02 9.18 -1.28
N THR A 82 -9.35 7.88 -1.38
CA THR A 82 -9.58 7.23 -2.67
C THR A 82 -10.76 7.85 -3.42
N ALA A 83 -11.86 8.12 -2.74
CA ALA A 83 -13.03 8.78 -3.36
C ALA A 83 -12.69 10.17 -3.89
N LEU A 84 -11.97 10.98 -3.11
CA LEU A 84 -11.54 12.32 -3.52
C LEU A 84 -10.53 12.25 -4.67
N MET A 85 -9.56 11.35 -4.61
CA MET A 85 -8.58 11.14 -5.70
C MET A 85 -9.27 10.73 -7.00
N LEU A 86 -10.18 9.77 -6.96
CA LEU A 86 -10.95 9.34 -8.13
C LEU A 86 -11.77 10.51 -8.70
N PHE A 87 -12.42 11.28 -7.84
CA PHE A 87 -13.20 12.43 -8.26
C PHE A 87 -12.34 13.46 -9.00
N VAL A 88 -11.22 13.87 -8.42
CA VAL A 88 -10.28 14.82 -9.03
C VAL A 88 -9.70 14.26 -10.34
N THR A 89 -9.26 12.99 -10.33
CA THR A 89 -8.67 12.34 -11.51
C THR A 89 -9.66 12.23 -12.66
N ILE A 90 -10.91 11.86 -12.39
CA ILE A 90 -11.96 11.76 -13.43
C ILE A 90 -12.24 13.14 -14.04
N LEU A 91 -12.35 14.19 -13.20
CA LEU A 91 -12.57 15.55 -13.70
C LEU A 91 -11.39 16.05 -14.54
N ALA A 92 -10.16 15.82 -14.07
CA ALA A 92 -8.94 16.19 -14.81
C ALA A 92 -8.85 15.42 -16.13
N ALA A 93 -9.03 14.11 -16.11
CA ALA A 93 -9.00 13.27 -17.31
C ALA A 93 -10.09 13.71 -18.32
N PHE A 94 -11.29 14.03 -17.84
CA PHE A 94 -12.35 14.56 -18.70
C PHE A 94 -11.95 15.92 -19.29
N ALA A 95 -11.42 16.84 -18.49
CA ALA A 95 -11.01 18.15 -18.94
C ALA A 95 -9.93 18.06 -20.04
N PHE A 96 -8.87 17.27 -19.79
CA PHE A 96 -7.76 17.12 -20.75
C PHE A 96 -8.13 16.30 -21.99
N SER A 97 -9.06 15.35 -21.89
CA SER A 97 -9.43 14.52 -23.05
C SER A 97 -10.56 15.10 -23.90
N ARG A 98 -11.50 15.81 -23.31
CA ARG A 98 -12.75 16.23 -23.95
C ARG A 98 -12.89 17.73 -24.16
N LEU A 99 -12.32 18.54 -23.27
CA LEU A 99 -12.46 19.99 -23.38
C LEU A 99 -11.31 20.60 -24.23
N ARG A 100 -11.66 21.67 -24.94
CA ARG A 100 -10.71 22.51 -25.66
C ARG A 100 -10.56 23.84 -24.93
N PHE A 101 -9.43 24.08 -24.32
CA PHE A 101 -9.12 25.33 -23.65
C PHE A 101 -7.69 25.79 -23.96
N PRO A 102 -7.42 27.10 -23.96
CA PRO A 102 -6.10 27.62 -24.23
C PRO A 102 -5.10 27.14 -23.18
N GLY A 103 -3.91 26.73 -23.63
CA GLY A 103 -2.86 26.24 -22.72
C GLY A 103 -3.00 24.79 -22.27
N ARG A 104 -4.01 24.02 -22.72
CA ARG A 104 -4.24 22.63 -22.34
C ARG A 104 -2.98 21.78 -22.44
N ASP A 105 -2.34 21.78 -23.58
CA ASP A 105 -1.19 20.92 -23.86
C ASP A 105 0.05 21.37 -23.06
N LEU A 106 0.19 22.68 -22.79
CA LEU A 106 1.25 23.21 -21.93
C LEU A 106 1.05 22.80 -20.48
N ILE A 107 -0.17 22.90 -19.96
CA ILE A 107 -0.50 22.47 -18.58
C ILE A 107 -0.30 20.96 -18.45
N PHE A 108 -0.71 20.18 -19.42
CA PHE A 108 -0.50 18.73 -19.42
C PHE A 108 0.99 18.38 -19.44
N ALA A 109 1.79 19.05 -20.28
CA ALA A 109 3.24 18.88 -20.30
C ALA A 109 3.90 19.28 -18.96
N ALA A 110 3.40 20.34 -18.30
CA ALA A 110 3.86 20.72 -16.98
C ALA A 110 3.56 19.63 -15.93
N PHE A 111 2.39 19.00 -15.97
CA PHE A 111 2.08 17.87 -15.09
C PHE A 111 3.03 16.69 -15.33
N LEU A 112 3.31 16.35 -16.58
CA LEU A 112 4.29 15.30 -16.89
C LEU A 112 5.68 15.66 -16.36
N ALA A 113 6.11 16.92 -16.48
CA ALA A 113 7.38 17.37 -15.92
C ALA A 113 7.41 17.30 -14.39
N LEU A 114 6.30 17.65 -13.71
CA LEU A 114 6.18 17.53 -12.26
C LEU A 114 6.24 16.09 -11.76
N MET A 115 5.79 15.11 -12.55
CA MET A 115 5.93 13.69 -12.22
C MET A 115 7.39 13.21 -12.16
N MET A 116 8.32 13.95 -12.77
CA MET A 116 9.75 13.63 -12.68
C MET A 116 10.36 14.07 -11.31
N ILE A 117 9.64 14.85 -10.52
CA ILE A 117 10.09 15.26 -9.19
C ILE A 117 9.80 14.13 -8.20
N PRO A 118 10.83 13.53 -7.56
CA PRO A 118 10.60 12.52 -6.54
C PRO A 118 9.75 13.05 -5.40
N SER A 119 8.71 12.30 -5.00
CA SER A 119 7.80 12.68 -3.90
C SER A 119 8.52 12.89 -2.57
N GLU A 120 9.65 12.22 -2.37
CA GLU A 120 10.50 12.32 -1.17
C GLU A 120 11.01 13.74 -0.93
N LEU A 121 11.24 14.52 -2.00
CA LEU A 121 11.74 15.89 -1.89
C LEU A 121 10.72 16.86 -1.29
N VAL A 122 9.43 16.57 -1.43
CA VAL A 122 8.36 17.45 -0.95
C VAL A 122 7.80 17.04 0.42
N VAL A 123 8.24 15.90 0.99
CA VAL A 123 7.73 15.38 2.27
C VAL A 123 7.93 16.38 3.40
N ILE A 124 9.14 16.94 3.54
CA ILE A 124 9.45 17.91 4.61
C ILE A 124 8.64 19.20 4.42
N THR A 125 8.58 19.70 3.19
CA THR A 125 7.82 20.92 2.88
C THR A 125 6.33 20.73 3.16
N ASN A 126 5.75 19.59 2.78
CA ASN A 126 4.36 19.25 3.08
C ASN A 126 4.12 19.18 4.58
N PHE A 127 5.00 18.56 5.35
CA PHE A 127 4.89 18.50 6.81
C PHE A 127 4.92 19.89 7.44
N VAL A 128 5.83 20.78 7.01
CA VAL A 128 5.91 22.16 7.49
C VAL A 128 4.63 22.93 7.16
N THR A 129 4.15 22.82 5.93
CA THR A 129 2.92 23.51 5.47
C THR A 129 1.70 23.06 6.27
N ILE A 130 1.51 21.75 6.43
CA ILE A 130 0.40 21.16 7.20
C ILE A 130 0.47 21.59 8.67
N THR A 131 1.69 21.67 9.22
CA THR A 131 1.90 22.13 10.60
C THR A 131 1.56 23.61 10.76
N GLN A 132 1.99 24.47 9.82
CA GLN A 132 1.67 25.91 9.82
C GLN A 132 0.16 26.16 9.67
N TRP A 133 -0.55 25.33 8.93
CA TRP A 133 -2.01 25.42 8.81
C TRP A 133 -2.77 24.85 10.02
N GLY A 134 -2.08 24.35 11.04
CA GLY A 134 -2.69 23.76 12.23
C GLY A 134 -3.38 22.42 11.99
N LEU A 135 -3.10 21.77 10.87
CA LEU A 135 -3.73 20.50 10.45
C LEU A 135 -2.95 19.26 10.89
N ARG A 136 -1.93 19.42 11.73
CA ARG A 136 -1.17 18.29 12.28
C ARG A 136 -2.09 17.36 13.08
N ASN A 137 -1.93 16.05 12.93
CA ASN A 137 -2.74 15.01 13.57
C ASN A 137 -4.24 15.07 13.22
N THR A 138 -4.59 15.56 12.04
CA THR A 138 -5.96 15.56 11.51
C THR A 138 -6.05 14.73 10.24
N PHE A 139 -7.25 14.21 9.92
CA PHE A 139 -7.49 13.57 8.64
C PHE A 139 -7.25 14.49 7.44
N LEU A 140 -7.60 15.78 7.57
CA LEU A 140 -7.33 16.75 6.50
C LEU A 140 -5.85 16.91 6.21
N GLY A 141 -5.01 16.93 7.25
CA GLY A 141 -3.57 17.03 7.10
C GLY A 141 -2.94 15.80 6.40
N LEU A 142 -3.57 14.62 6.49
CA LEU A 142 -3.15 13.42 5.78
C LEU A 142 -3.70 13.38 4.35
N ILE A 143 -4.94 13.81 4.16
CA ILE A 143 -5.66 13.72 2.88
C ILE A 143 -5.14 14.75 1.87
N LEU A 144 -4.95 16.02 2.30
CA LEU A 144 -4.59 17.10 1.38
C LEU A 144 -3.35 16.81 0.51
N PRO A 145 -2.20 16.40 1.08
CA PRO A 145 -1.03 16.09 0.26
C PRO A 145 -1.26 14.92 -0.71
N SER A 146 -2.11 13.96 -0.32
CA SER A 146 -2.39 12.78 -1.12
C SER A 146 -3.28 13.10 -2.32
N VAL A 147 -4.33 13.92 -2.14
CA VAL A 147 -5.30 14.26 -3.19
C VAL A 147 -4.72 15.23 -4.22
N THR A 148 -3.78 16.08 -3.80
CA THR A 148 -3.14 17.08 -4.68
C THR A 148 -1.94 16.55 -5.44
N SER A 149 -1.61 15.28 -5.31
CA SER A 149 -0.47 14.68 -6.03
C SER A 149 -0.75 14.59 -7.53
N VAL A 150 0.18 15.11 -8.31
CA VAL A 150 0.14 15.06 -9.80
C VAL A 150 0.14 13.62 -10.31
N PHE A 151 0.61 12.65 -9.54
CA PHE A 151 0.63 11.23 -9.95
C PHE A 151 -0.77 10.64 -10.18
N TYR A 152 -1.82 11.30 -9.72
CA TYR A 152 -3.20 10.82 -9.84
C TYR A 152 -4.03 11.61 -10.86
N ILE A 153 -3.48 12.67 -11.45
CA ILE A 153 -4.11 13.49 -12.49
C ILE A 153 -3.61 13.09 -13.88
#